data_0378efdcbaae7dc924853ea1b88eefa6
#
_entry.id   0378efdcbaae7dc924853ea1b88eefa6
#
_cell.length_a   1.000
_cell.length_b   1.000
_cell.length_c   1.000
_cell.angle_alpha   90.00
_cell.angle_beta   90.00
_cell.angle_gamma   90.00
#
_symmetry.space_group_name_H-M   'P 1'
#
loop_
_entity.id
_entity.type
_entity.pdbx_description
1 polymer ?
#
loop_
_entity_poly.entity_id
_entity_poly.type
_entity_poly.pdbx_seq_one_letter_code
_entity_poly.pdbx_strand_id
1 'polypeptide(L)'
;MDTYSKAGNPDDIALGRALIAAGKVGCIVLAGGDGSRLGWDGPKGTFPLSLVRQKTLFQMLEEKVVAARAHFARDLKCAVMTSPINQVSTEKAFNGTIEHFAQNLVPLLDMEKQPLGEARPNGNGEVLKCFYQSGLFEKWKAAGVEYVQTILIDNPLAEPFDANQVGIQYKAGADVTIKAVEKLSPVENVGVIGKKEGKITIVEYSENPPEEWNLANTSLFCFSMAFVEKAKDLDLPLHEVKKFLNGTPMIKRECFIFDLLPHAEKIEVILYPREHTFAPLKTRDDVGPVQRALLERDRACLEKLTGASPKQIFELDAAFHYPTELIKEKWKERDIPKCSYIEP
;
A
#
# COMPACT_ATOMS: atom_id res chain seq x y z
N MET A 1 -23.11 -5.77 0.79
CA MET A 1 -22.21 -6.72 1.49
C MET A 1 -22.50 -6.60 2.96
N ASP A 2 -23.06 -7.64 3.58
CA ASP A 2 -23.67 -7.52 4.92
C ASP A 2 -22.71 -7.77 6.10
N THR A 3 -21.47 -8.17 5.82
CA THR A 3 -20.48 -8.45 6.88
C THR A 3 -19.10 -7.96 6.50
N TYR A 4 -18.64 -6.96 7.20
CA TYR A 4 -17.26 -6.48 7.20
C TYR A 4 -16.91 -6.05 8.63
N SER A 5 -15.65 -6.21 9.00
CA SER A 5 -15.09 -5.68 10.24
C SER A 5 -14.88 -4.17 10.12
N LYS A 6 -15.02 -3.44 11.22
CA LYS A 6 -14.68 -2.00 11.26
C LYS A 6 -13.33 -1.82 11.93
N ALA A 7 -12.50 -0.96 11.33
CA ALA A 7 -11.27 -0.54 11.96
C ALA A 7 -11.52 0.30 13.22
N GLY A 8 -10.54 0.31 14.14
CA GLY A 8 -10.55 1.17 15.31
C GLY A 8 -10.83 0.47 16.64
N ASN A 9 -11.06 -0.84 16.67
CA ASN A 9 -11.22 -1.57 17.93
C ASN A 9 -9.89 -1.58 18.71
N PRO A 10 -9.85 -1.08 19.98
CA PRO A 10 -8.62 -1.00 20.76
C PRO A 10 -7.94 -2.35 21.02
N ASP A 11 -8.71 -3.42 21.21
CA ASP A 11 -8.17 -4.76 21.48
C ASP A 11 -7.48 -5.33 20.24
N ASP A 12 -8.07 -5.13 19.06
CA ASP A 12 -7.46 -5.55 17.79
C ASP A 12 -6.17 -4.77 17.52
N ILE A 13 -6.17 -3.46 17.80
CA ILE A 13 -4.98 -2.61 17.66
C ILE A 13 -3.89 -3.05 18.66
N ALA A 14 -4.24 -3.34 19.92
CA ALA A 14 -3.29 -3.78 20.93
C ALA A 14 -2.65 -5.12 20.54
N LEU A 15 -3.45 -6.06 20.06
CA LEU A 15 -3.00 -7.36 19.56
C LEU A 15 -2.04 -7.21 18.37
N GLY A 16 -2.41 -6.39 17.37
CA GLY A 16 -1.56 -6.14 16.22
C GLY A 16 -0.25 -5.46 16.60
N ARG A 17 -0.25 -4.50 17.53
CA ARG A 17 0.97 -3.89 18.05
C ARG A 17 1.90 -4.91 18.71
N ALA A 18 1.36 -5.85 19.47
CA ALA A 18 2.14 -6.93 20.06
C ALA A 18 2.78 -7.83 19.00
N LEU A 19 2.06 -8.15 17.92
CA LEU A 19 2.58 -8.94 16.80
C LEU A 19 3.69 -8.19 16.04
N ILE A 20 3.53 -6.89 15.79
CA ILE A 20 4.56 -6.06 15.14
C ILE A 20 5.79 -5.96 16.03
N ALA A 21 5.63 -5.65 17.31
CA ALA A 21 6.75 -5.58 18.27
C ALA A 21 7.49 -6.93 18.42
N ALA A 22 6.79 -8.05 18.27
CA ALA A 22 7.40 -9.38 18.23
C ALA A 22 8.14 -9.67 16.90
N GLY A 23 8.07 -8.78 15.90
CA GLY A 23 8.70 -8.96 14.58
C GLY A 23 7.96 -9.95 13.68
N LYS A 24 6.69 -10.23 13.95
CA LYS A 24 5.87 -11.18 13.19
C LYS A 24 5.26 -10.60 11.92
N VAL A 25 5.48 -9.31 11.64
CA VAL A 25 4.88 -8.59 10.52
C VAL A 25 5.96 -8.00 9.63
N GLY A 26 5.86 -8.28 8.32
CA GLY A 26 6.63 -7.64 7.27
C GLY A 26 5.74 -6.79 6.36
N CYS A 27 6.35 -5.91 5.57
CA CYS A 27 5.64 -5.08 4.60
C CYS A 27 6.29 -5.16 3.23
N ILE A 28 5.51 -5.40 2.19
CA ILE A 28 5.92 -5.31 0.79
C ILE A 28 5.27 -4.07 0.17
N VAL A 29 6.07 -3.23 -0.45
CA VAL A 29 5.62 -2.01 -1.14
C VAL A 29 5.63 -2.26 -2.64
N LEU A 30 4.49 -2.09 -3.28
CA LEU A 30 4.32 -2.27 -4.71
C LEU A 30 4.72 -0.98 -5.45
N ALA A 31 5.86 -0.97 -6.11
CA ALA A 31 6.46 0.21 -6.74
C ALA A 31 7.02 -0.03 -8.16
N GLY A 32 6.49 -1.02 -8.87
CA GLY A 32 6.92 -1.34 -10.25
C GLY A 32 6.47 -0.35 -11.33
N GLY A 33 5.62 0.61 -10.99
CA GLY A 33 5.07 1.58 -11.93
C GLY A 33 6.00 2.77 -12.21
N ASP A 34 5.90 3.32 -13.42
CA ASP A 34 6.54 4.58 -13.81
C ASP A 34 5.65 5.80 -13.50
N GLY A 35 6.22 7.00 -13.61
CA GLY A 35 5.58 8.28 -13.37
C GLY A 35 4.89 8.90 -14.59
N SER A 36 4.75 8.19 -15.70
CA SER A 36 4.31 8.76 -16.99
C SER A 36 2.99 9.52 -16.91
N ARG A 37 1.98 9.00 -16.19
CA ARG A 37 0.69 9.69 -15.98
C ARG A 37 0.77 10.94 -15.10
N LEU A 38 1.87 11.10 -14.36
CA LEU A 38 2.18 12.32 -13.59
C LEU A 38 2.99 13.33 -14.43
N GLY A 39 3.34 13.00 -15.68
CA GLY A 39 4.30 13.76 -16.46
C GLY A 39 5.70 13.73 -15.84
N TRP A 40 6.06 12.65 -15.16
CA TRP A 40 7.33 12.45 -14.47
C TRP A 40 8.18 11.42 -15.21
N ASP A 41 9.44 11.77 -15.47
CA ASP A 41 10.41 10.87 -16.10
C ASP A 41 11.13 10.07 -15.01
N GLY A 42 10.74 8.81 -14.86
CA GLY A 42 11.30 7.89 -13.88
C GLY A 42 10.27 7.10 -13.07
N PRO A 43 10.74 6.34 -12.05
CA PRO A 43 9.87 5.59 -11.16
C PRO A 43 8.88 6.52 -10.44
N LYS A 44 7.61 6.12 -10.33
CA LYS A 44 6.59 6.93 -9.63
C LYS A 44 7.03 7.32 -8.22
N GLY A 45 7.71 6.43 -7.51
CA GLY A 45 8.19 6.67 -6.14
C GLY A 45 9.21 7.81 -5.99
N THR A 46 9.85 8.25 -7.08
CA THR A 46 10.76 9.42 -7.07
C THR A 46 10.05 10.76 -7.29
N PHE A 47 8.71 10.74 -7.47
CA PHE A 47 7.93 11.96 -7.61
C PHE A 47 7.91 12.77 -6.30
N PRO A 48 8.30 14.07 -6.29
CA PRO A 48 8.23 14.93 -5.12
C PRO A 48 6.78 15.30 -4.82
N LEU A 49 6.33 15.02 -3.59
CA LEU A 49 4.93 15.17 -3.21
C LEU A 49 4.72 15.97 -1.93
N SER A 50 5.57 15.83 -0.89
CA SER A 50 5.28 16.43 0.39
C SER A 50 5.16 17.96 0.31
N LEU A 51 4.36 18.55 1.22
CA LEU A 51 3.95 19.96 1.13
C LEU A 51 5.09 20.96 1.31
N VAL A 52 6.00 20.67 2.23
CA VAL A 52 7.02 21.64 2.67
C VAL A 52 8.42 21.23 2.21
N ARG A 53 8.81 20.00 2.52
CA ARG A 53 10.15 19.48 2.22
C ARG A 53 10.29 18.95 0.79
N GLN A 54 9.20 18.86 0.04
CA GLN A 54 9.16 18.27 -1.32
C GLN A 54 9.77 16.86 -1.36
N LYS A 55 9.56 16.10 -0.28
CA LYS A 55 10.01 14.70 -0.20
C LYS A 55 9.35 13.87 -1.27
N THR A 56 10.11 12.95 -1.85
CA THR A 56 9.57 11.96 -2.78
C THR A 56 8.73 10.92 -2.04
N LEU A 57 7.89 10.19 -2.77
CA LEU A 57 7.13 9.08 -2.18
C LEU A 57 8.05 8.03 -1.54
N PHE A 58 9.22 7.75 -2.13
CA PHE A 58 10.21 6.84 -1.55
C PHE A 58 10.81 7.37 -0.27
N GLN A 59 11.16 8.65 -0.20
CA GLN A 59 11.66 9.27 1.03
C GLN A 59 10.61 9.23 2.15
N MET A 60 9.35 9.57 1.83
CA MET A 60 8.25 9.48 2.79
C MET A 60 8.04 8.05 3.30
N LEU A 61 8.16 7.05 2.43
CA LEU A 61 8.07 5.64 2.81
C LEU A 61 9.24 5.23 3.73
N GLU A 62 10.49 5.55 3.34
CA GLU A 62 11.68 5.19 4.12
C GLU A 62 11.62 5.79 5.52
N GLU A 63 11.24 7.07 5.64
CA GLU A 63 11.06 7.74 6.93
C GLU A 63 9.99 7.05 7.80
N LYS A 64 8.86 6.64 7.22
CA LYS A 64 7.85 5.86 7.94
C LYS A 64 8.38 4.52 8.46
N VAL A 65 9.15 3.80 7.65
CA VAL A 65 9.74 2.52 8.05
C VAL A 65 10.76 2.72 9.18
N VAL A 66 11.60 3.75 9.07
CA VAL A 66 12.57 4.10 10.13
C VAL A 66 11.85 4.48 11.42
N ALA A 67 10.82 5.32 11.34
CA ALA A 67 10.01 5.72 12.49
C ALA A 67 9.29 4.53 13.15
N ALA A 68 8.73 3.62 12.35
CA ALA A 68 8.10 2.40 12.86
C ALA A 68 9.12 1.49 13.57
N ARG A 69 10.31 1.31 13.00
CA ARG A 69 11.41 0.54 13.64
C ARG A 69 11.80 1.13 14.99
N ALA A 70 11.89 2.45 15.08
CA ALA A 70 12.19 3.15 16.34
C ALA A 70 11.04 3.00 17.35
N HIS A 71 9.78 3.17 16.91
CA HIS A 71 8.59 3.04 17.77
C HIS A 71 8.47 1.65 18.41
N PHE A 72 8.66 0.59 17.61
CA PHE A 72 8.55 -0.79 18.07
C PHE A 72 9.87 -1.35 18.63
N ALA A 73 10.96 -0.58 18.61
CA ALA A 73 12.32 -1.01 18.97
C ALA A 73 12.70 -2.35 18.28
N ARG A 74 12.35 -2.50 17.00
CA ARG A 74 12.46 -3.75 16.24
C ARG A 74 12.93 -3.51 14.81
N ASP A 75 13.83 -4.38 14.31
CA ASP A 75 14.17 -4.46 12.89
C ASP A 75 13.01 -5.08 12.09
N LEU A 76 12.02 -4.23 11.76
CA LEU A 76 10.85 -4.63 10.99
C LEU A 76 11.24 -4.85 9.53
N LYS A 77 10.82 -5.96 8.97
CA LYS A 77 11.11 -6.36 7.60
C LYS A 77 10.27 -5.55 6.61
N CYS A 78 10.95 -4.92 5.65
CA CYS A 78 10.30 -4.16 4.58
C CYS A 78 11.04 -4.42 3.26
N ALA A 79 10.28 -4.67 2.21
CA ALA A 79 10.81 -4.83 0.86
C ALA A 79 9.98 -4.02 -0.16
N VAL A 80 10.64 -3.56 -1.22
CA VAL A 80 10.01 -2.89 -2.35
C VAL A 80 10.02 -3.82 -3.55
N MET A 81 8.84 -4.12 -4.10
CA MET A 81 8.71 -4.77 -5.39
C MET A 81 8.83 -3.73 -6.49
N THR A 82 9.90 -3.82 -7.26
CA THR A 82 10.20 -2.99 -8.42
C THR A 82 9.78 -3.70 -9.72
N SER A 83 10.08 -3.09 -10.85
CA SER A 83 10.15 -3.78 -12.14
C SER A 83 11.60 -3.84 -12.60
N PRO A 84 11.99 -4.82 -13.44
CA PRO A 84 13.34 -4.85 -14.03
C PRO A 84 13.72 -3.56 -14.76
N ILE A 85 12.71 -2.81 -15.23
CA ILE A 85 12.92 -1.56 -15.98
C ILE A 85 13.34 -0.42 -15.05
N ASN A 86 12.81 -0.34 -13.83
CA ASN A 86 13.06 0.77 -12.90
C ASN A 86 13.83 0.37 -11.63
N GLN A 87 14.29 -0.88 -11.54
CA GLN A 87 14.95 -1.42 -10.34
C GLN A 87 16.15 -0.57 -9.91
N VAL A 88 17.09 -0.32 -10.81
CA VAL A 88 18.32 0.43 -10.50
C VAL A 88 18.03 1.85 -9.99
N SER A 89 17.06 2.53 -10.61
CA SER A 89 16.66 3.87 -10.19
C SER A 89 15.92 3.85 -8.84
N THR A 90 15.14 2.80 -8.58
CA THR A 90 14.43 2.62 -7.31
C THR A 90 15.41 2.31 -6.17
N GLU A 91 16.35 1.38 -6.37
CA GLU A 91 17.36 1.02 -5.37
C GLU A 91 18.23 2.23 -4.96
N LYS A 92 18.60 3.07 -5.92
CA LYS A 92 19.35 4.32 -5.66
C LYS A 92 18.58 5.36 -4.83
N ALA A 93 17.26 5.27 -4.79
CA ALA A 93 16.43 6.20 -4.03
C ALA A 93 16.36 5.88 -2.53
N PHE A 94 16.85 4.72 -2.11
CA PHE A 94 16.87 4.26 -0.72
C PHE A 94 18.30 4.20 -0.16
N ASN A 95 18.42 4.37 1.16
CA ASN A 95 19.71 4.34 1.87
C ASN A 95 20.14 2.93 2.32
N GLY A 96 19.68 1.89 1.64
CA GLY A 96 20.04 0.49 1.93
C GLY A 96 19.32 -0.14 3.13
N THR A 97 18.30 0.51 3.66
CA THR A 97 17.53 0.02 4.82
C THR A 97 16.35 -0.87 4.44
N ILE A 98 16.01 -0.93 3.16
CA ILE A 98 14.85 -1.63 2.58
C ILE A 98 15.35 -2.63 1.55
N GLU A 99 14.79 -3.83 1.57
CA GLU A 99 15.11 -4.89 0.61
C GLU A 99 14.36 -4.68 -0.70
N HIS A 100 14.87 -5.23 -1.81
CA HIS A 100 14.27 -5.06 -3.14
C HIS A 100 14.14 -6.41 -3.85
N PHE A 101 13.09 -6.54 -4.64
CA PHE A 101 12.92 -7.62 -5.60
C PHE A 101 12.12 -7.12 -6.80
N ALA A 102 12.17 -7.83 -7.92
CA ALA A 102 11.52 -7.40 -9.14
C ALA A 102 10.29 -8.26 -9.47
N GLN A 103 9.25 -7.63 -10.03
CA GLN A 103 8.14 -8.32 -10.67
C GLN A 103 8.54 -8.85 -12.04
N ASN A 104 7.75 -9.77 -12.58
CA ASN A 104 7.97 -10.31 -13.92
C ASN A 104 7.57 -9.33 -15.02
N LEU A 105 8.12 -9.57 -16.21
CA LEU A 105 7.74 -8.87 -17.44
C LEU A 105 6.93 -9.81 -18.34
N VAL A 106 5.98 -9.25 -19.09
CA VAL A 106 5.24 -9.96 -20.13
C VAL A 106 5.38 -9.22 -21.46
N PRO A 107 5.38 -9.94 -22.60
CA PRO A 107 5.44 -9.31 -23.91
C PRO A 107 4.25 -8.39 -24.14
N LEU A 108 4.52 -7.21 -24.75
CA LEU A 108 3.48 -6.43 -25.39
C LEU A 108 3.05 -7.12 -26.69
N LEU A 109 1.76 -7.06 -26.99
CA LEU A 109 1.20 -7.65 -28.18
C LEU A 109 0.59 -6.57 -29.09
N ASP A 110 0.63 -6.80 -30.39
CA ASP A 110 -0.18 -6.04 -31.34
C ASP A 110 -1.67 -6.40 -31.23
N MET A 111 -2.52 -5.83 -32.08
CA MET A 111 -3.95 -6.08 -32.09
C MET A 111 -4.31 -7.48 -32.62
N GLU A 112 -3.39 -8.14 -33.33
CA GLU A 112 -3.47 -9.54 -33.79
C GLU A 112 -2.86 -10.53 -32.78
N LYS A 113 -2.52 -10.02 -31.56
CA LYS A 113 -1.92 -10.78 -30.45
C LYS A 113 -0.52 -11.36 -30.74
N GLN A 114 0.23 -10.75 -31.68
CA GLN A 114 1.62 -11.12 -31.93
C GLN A 114 2.58 -10.30 -31.05
N PRO A 115 3.68 -10.88 -30.55
CA PRO A 115 4.66 -10.14 -29.75
C PRO A 115 5.32 -8.99 -30.52
N LEU A 116 5.36 -7.82 -29.92
CA LEU A 116 6.00 -6.60 -30.46
C LEU A 116 7.52 -6.52 -30.20
N GLY A 117 8.12 -7.55 -29.60
CA GLY A 117 9.55 -7.53 -29.25
C GLY A 117 9.90 -6.75 -28.00
N GLU A 118 8.92 -6.08 -27.38
CA GLU A 118 9.06 -5.38 -26.10
C GLU A 118 8.29 -6.12 -24.98
N ALA A 119 8.81 -6.02 -23.76
CA ALA A 119 8.15 -6.55 -22.57
C ALA A 119 7.88 -5.44 -21.55
N ARG A 120 6.81 -5.57 -20.79
CA ARG A 120 6.39 -4.62 -19.75
C ARG A 120 6.03 -5.36 -18.46
N PRO A 121 6.07 -4.66 -17.31
CA PRO A 121 5.63 -5.24 -16.04
C PRO A 121 4.24 -5.86 -16.16
N ASN A 122 4.08 -7.08 -15.60
CA ASN A 122 2.86 -7.87 -15.70
C ASN A 122 1.78 -7.52 -14.66
N GLY A 123 1.86 -6.35 -14.03
CA GLY A 123 0.95 -5.97 -12.95
C GLY A 123 1.47 -6.39 -11.57
N ASN A 124 0.60 -6.38 -10.58
CA ASN A 124 0.98 -6.67 -9.20
C ASN A 124 0.50 -8.05 -8.68
N GLY A 125 -0.16 -8.84 -9.53
CA GLY A 125 -0.74 -10.13 -9.12
C GLY A 125 0.28 -11.15 -8.65
N GLU A 126 1.45 -11.19 -9.28
CA GLU A 126 2.49 -12.16 -8.93
C GLU A 126 3.39 -11.71 -7.77
N VAL A 127 3.00 -10.69 -6.99
CA VAL A 127 3.84 -10.17 -5.89
C VAL A 127 4.29 -11.26 -4.93
N LEU A 128 3.39 -12.16 -4.52
CA LEU A 128 3.71 -13.24 -3.58
C LEU A 128 4.65 -14.29 -4.19
N LYS A 129 4.44 -14.63 -5.47
CA LYS A 129 5.31 -15.52 -6.25
C LYS A 129 6.71 -14.92 -6.42
N CYS A 130 6.80 -13.64 -6.82
CA CYS A 130 8.09 -12.95 -6.96
C CYS A 130 8.81 -12.77 -5.62
N PHE A 131 8.09 -12.48 -4.54
CA PHE A 131 8.63 -12.44 -3.18
C PHE A 131 9.22 -13.79 -2.76
N TYR A 132 8.53 -14.89 -3.04
CA TYR A 132 9.04 -16.22 -2.78
C TYR A 132 10.29 -16.52 -3.61
N GLN A 133 10.25 -16.28 -4.92
CA GLN A 133 11.37 -16.54 -5.85
C GLN A 133 12.62 -15.71 -5.56
N SER A 134 12.48 -14.53 -4.96
CA SER A 134 13.61 -13.68 -4.56
C SER A 134 14.42 -14.24 -3.38
N GLY A 135 13.92 -15.27 -2.68
CA GLY A 135 14.49 -15.80 -1.45
C GLY A 135 14.14 -15.00 -0.19
N LEU A 136 13.47 -13.84 -0.34
CA LEU A 136 13.07 -13.02 0.82
C LEU A 136 12.01 -13.72 1.67
N PHE A 137 11.15 -14.54 1.08
CA PHE A 137 10.19 -15.34 1.83
C PHE A 137 10.88 -16.22 2.88
N GLU A 138 11.87 -17.02 2.48
CA GLU A 138 12.58 -17.90 3.41
C GLU A 138 13.35 -17.10 4.46
N LYS A 139 13.98 -16.00 4.07
CA LYS A 139 14.69 -15.10 4.98
C LYS A 139 13.75 -14.51 6.05
N TRP A 140 12.55 -14.05 5.64
CA TRP A 140 11.59 -13.46 6.57
C TRP A 140 10.91 -14.53 7.45
N LYS A 141 10.61 -15.70 6.89
CA LYS A 141 10.07 -16.85 7.63
C LYS A 141 11.05 -17.29 8.73
N ALA A 142 12.34 -17.40 8.40
CA ALA A 142 13.40 -17.72 9.38
C ALA A 142 13.56 -16.63 10.46
N ALA A 143 13.25 -15.36 10.14
CA ALA A 143 13.22 -14.26 11.10
C ALA A 143 11.95 -14.21 11.97
N GLY A 144 10.98 -15.12 11.77
CA GLY A 144 9.76 -15.24 12.54
C GLY A 144 8.58 -14.42 12.00
N VAL A 145 8.64 -13.91 10.77
CA VAL A 145 7.50 -13.22 10.13
C VAL A 145 6.39 -14.23 9.87
N GLU A 146 5.17 -13.88 10.27
CA GLU A 146 3.96 -14.69 10.09
C GLU A 146 2.92 -14.01 9.18
N TYR A 147 3.01 -12.70 9.03
CA TYR A 147 2.09 -11.86 8.23
C TYR A 147 2.85 -10.90 7.34
N VAL A 148 2.36 -10.71 6.12
CA VAL A 148 2.92 -9.76 5.15
C VAL A 148 1.84 -8.80 4.71
N GLN A 149 2.01 -7.52 5.04
CA GLN A 149 1.17 -6.45 4.52
C GLN A 149 1.69 -5.98 3.16
N THR A 150 0.80 -5.70 2.23
CA THR A 150 1.14 -5.08 0.95
C THR A 150 0.53 -3.70 0.85
N ILE A 151 1.33 -2.72 0.45
CA ILE A 151 0.90 -1.35 0.22
C ILE A 151 1.35 -0.86 -1.15
N LEU A 152 0.65 0.14 -1.68
CA LEU A 152 1.00 0.79 -2.94
C LEU A 152 1.82 2.05 -2.68
N ILE A 153 2.92 2.24 -3.39
CA ILE A 153 3.76 3.46 -3.27
C ILE A 153 3.00 4.73 -3.63
N ASP A 154 1.98 4.63 -4.48
CA ASP A 154 1.19 5.79 -4.91
C ASP A 154 0.09 6.20 -3.92
N ASN A 155 -0.09 5.47 -2.82
CA ASN A 155 -0.96 5.88 -1.72
C ASN A 155 -0.13 6.31 -0.50
N PRO A 156 0.26 7.58 -0.37
CA PRO A 156 1.12 8.04 0.72
C PRO A 156 0.45 8.03 2.10
N LEU A 157 -0.87 7.82 2.18
CA LEU A 157 -1.57 7.58 3.45
C LEU A 157 -1.40 6.14 3.94
N ALA A 158 -0.99 5.19 3.08
CA ALA A 158 -0.82 3.81 3.49
C ALA A 158 0.26 3.69 4.58
N GLU A 159 -0.08 2.93 5.62
CA GLU A 159 0.85 2.64 6.72
C GLU A 159 1.50 1.27 6.48
N PRO A 160 2.86 1.19 6.54
CA PRO A 160 3.57 -0.05 6.26
C PRO A 160 3.39 -1.14 7.33
N PHE A 161 3.03 -0.74 8.56
CA PHE A 161 2.82 -1.67 9.68
C PHE A 161 1.53 -1.29 10.42
N ASP A 162 0.39 -1.65 9.84
CA ASP A 162 -0.92 -1.36 10.40
C ASP A 162 -1.34 -2.41 11.41
N ALA A 163 -1.29 -2.03 12.69
CA ALA A 163 -1.63 -2.89 13.80
C ALA A 163 -3.09 -3.35 13.78
N ASN A 164 -4.01 -2.48 13.35
CA ASN A 164 -5.44 -2.83 13.34
C ASN A 164 -5.73 -3.95 12.34
N GLN A 165 -5.16 -3.86 11.13
CA GLN A 165 -5.33 -4.89 10.10
C GLN A 165 -4.77 -6.24 10.55
N VAL A 166 -3.55 -6.25 11.10
CA VAL A 166 -2.88 -7.48 11.56
C VAL A 166 -3.62 -8.10 12.74
N GLY A 167 -4.09 -7.28 13.70
CA GLY A 167 -4.83 -7.78 14.86
C GLY A 167 -6.14 -8.46 14.46
N ILE A 168 -6.90 -7.87 13.55
CA ILE A 168 -8.12 -8.47 12.99
C ILE A 168 -7.79 -9.77 12.24
N GLN A 169 -6.75 -9.77 11.42
CA GLN A 169 -6.34 -10.97 10.68
C GLN A 169 -5.97 -12.13 11.60
N TYR A 170 -5.15 -11.87 12.61
CA TYR A 170 -4.77 -12.87 13.61
C TYR A 170 -5.98 -13.45 14.34
N LYS A 171 -6.86 -12.58 14.85
CA LYS A 171 -8.06 -12.96 15.59
C LYS A 171 -9.05 -13.75 14.74
N ALA A 172 -9.18 -13.38 13.47
CA ALA A 172 -10.00 -14.10 12.52
C ALA A 172 -9.36 -15.41 12.04
N GLY A 173 -8.04 -15.60 12.14
CA GLY A 173 -7.34 -16.69 11.48
C GLY A 173 -7.53 -16.63 9.96
N ALA A 174 -7.51 -15.43 9.39
CA ALA A 174 -7.75 -15.23 7.97
C ALA A 174 -6.47 -15.42 7.15
N ASP A 175 -6.61 -15.98 5.95
CA ASP A 175 -5.53 -16.04 4.96
C ASP A 175 -5.20 -14.66 4.43
N VAL A 176 -6.26 -13.86 4.21
CA VAL A 176 -6.18 -12.53 3.59
C VAL A 176 -7.09 -11.56 4.32
N THR A 177 -6.59 -10.37 4.60
CA THR A 177 -7.43 -9.22 4.94
C THR A 177 -7.31 -8.13 3.90
N ILE A 178 -8.41 -7.42 3.63
CA ILE A 178 -8.50 -6.36 2.63
C ILE A 178 -8.97 -5.09 3.33
N LYS A 179 -8.21 -3.99 3.18
CA LYS A 179 -8.73 -2.68 3.59
C LYS A 179 -9.68 -2.15 2.54
N ALA A 180 -10.88 -1.83 2.95
CA ALA A 180 -11.89 -1.17 2.14
C ALA A 180 -12.17 0.24 2.68
N VAL A 181 -12.62 1.12 1.81
CA VAL A 181 -13.18 2.42 2.17
C VAL A 181 -14.51 2.61 1.43
N GLU A 182 -15.37 3.47 1.93
CA GLU A 182 -16.58 3.81 1.18
C GLU A 182 -16.24 4.58 -0.10
N LYS A 183 -16.98 4.33 -1.18
CA LYS A 183 -16.87 5.11 -2.42
C LYS A 183 -17.26 6.57 -2.17
N LEU A 184 -16.59 7.49 -2.83
CA LEU A 184 -16.95 8.93 -2.82
C LEU A 184 -18.23 9.21 -3.61
N SER A 185 -18.47 8.44 -4.65
CA SER A 185 -19.65 8.56 -5.50
C SER A 185 -19.88 7.26 -6.28
N PRO A 186 -21.09 7.01 -6.79
CA PRO A 186 -21.36 5.84 -7.64
C PRO A 186 -20.46 5.73 -8.87
N VAL A 187 -20.02 6.88 -9.41
CA VAL A 187 -19.19 6.96 -10.64
C VAL A 187 -17.69 7.03 -10.36
N GLU A 188 -17.26 6.78 -9.13
CA GLU A 188 -15.83 6.75 -8.81
C GLU A 188 -15.11 5.61 -9.55
N ASN A 189 -14.03 5.95 -10.27
CA ASN A 189 -13.21 5.00 -11.01
C ASN A 189 -12.28 4.19 -10.09
N VAL A 190 -12.86 3.25 -9.35
CA VAL A 190 -12.15 2.39 -8.40
C VAL A 190 -12.73 0.98 -8.48
N GLY A 191 -11.87 -0.05 -8.32
CA GLY A 191 -12.35 -1.41 -8.16
C GLY A 191 -13.20 -1.53 -6.90
N VAL A 192 -14.26 -2.32 -6.94
CA VAL A 192 -15.19 -2.48 -5.83
C VAL A 192 -15.19 -3.90 -5.28
N ILE A 193 -15.38 -3.99 -3.97
CA ILE A 193 -15.43 -5.25 -3.24
C ILE A 193 -16.89 -5.67 -3.08
N GLY A 194 -17.19 -6.91 -3.43
CA GLY A 194 -18.51 -7.48 -3.27
C GLY A 194 -18.47 -8.99 -3.07
N LYS A 195 -19.62 -9.63 -3.17
CA LYS A 195 -19.74 -11.10 -3.13
C LYS A 195 -20.35 -11.60 -4.44
N LYS A 196 -19.68 -12.57 -5.07
CA LYS A 196 -20.19 -13.32 -6.20
C LYS A 196 -20.22 -14.80 -5.83
N GLU A 197 -21.38 -15.44 -5.95
CA GLU A 197 -21.58 -16.85 -5.57
C GLU A 197 -21.10 -17.16 -4.13
N GLY A 198 -21.35 -16.23 -3.21
CA GLY A 198 -20.96 -16.34 -1.78
C GLY A 198 -19.48 -16.04 -1.48
N LYS A 199 -18.64 -15.89 -2.50
CA LYS A 199 -17.20 -15.58 -2.33
C LYS A 199 -16.92 -14.08 -2.49
N ILE A 200 -16.00 -13.59 -1.67
CA ILE A 200 -15.50 -12.20 -1.79
C ILE A 200 -14.74 -12.07 -3.11
N THR A 201 -15.08 -11.05 -3.85
CA THR A 201 -14.45 -10.71 -5.13
C THR A 201 -14.24 -9.21 -5.26
N ILE A 202 -13.31 -8.82 -6.13
CA ILE A 202 -13.11 -7.43 -6.52
C ILE A 202 -13.38 -7.35 -8.02
N VAL A 203 -14.18 -6.37 -8.42
CA VAL A 203 -14.51 -6.09 -9.82
C VAL A 203 -14.00 -4.71 -10.15
N GLU A 204 -13.20 -4.59 -11.22
CA GLU A 204 -12.70 -3.30 -11.70
C GLU A 204 -13.84 -2.44 -12.24
N TYR A 205 -13.72 -1.12 -12.08
CA TYR A 205 -14.74 -0.17 -12.55
C TYR A 205 -15.05 -0.29 -14.05
N SER A 206 -14.08 -0.73 -14.84
CA SER A 206 -14.24 -0.94 -16.28
C SER A 206 -15.08 -2.18 -16.65
N GLU A 207 -15.35 -3.05 -15.69
CA GLU A 207 -16.15 -4.27 -15.85
C GLU A 207 -17.61 -4.09 -15.42
N ASN A 208 -18.05 -2.83 -15.19
CA ASN A 208 -19.40 -2.47 -14.80
C ASN A 208 -19.90 -3.24 -13.55
N PRO A 209 -19.27 -3.04 -12.37
CA PRO A 209 -19.69 -3.70 -11.15
C PRO A 209 -21.13 -3.29 -10.77
N PRO A 210 -21.85 -4.11 -9.96
CA PRO A 210 -23.17 -3.76 -9.45
C PRO A 210 -23.15 -2.42 -8.72
N GLU A 211 -24.15 -1.55 -9.00
CA GLU A 211 -24.21 -0.19 -8.43
C GLU A 211 -24.32 -0.17 -6.90
N GLU A 212 -24.96 -1.19 -6.32
CA GLU A 212 -25.10 -1.36 -4.86
C GLU A 212 -23.79 -1.70 -4.15
N TRP A 213 -22.72 -2.03 -4.88
CA TRP A 213 -21.41 -2.28 -4.27
C TRP A 213 -20.68 -0.96 -4.01
N ASN A 214 -20.64 -0.56 -2.75
CA ASN A 214 -20.12 0.73 -2.32
C ASN A 214 -18.76 0.69 -1.62
N LEU A 215 -18.16 -0.50 -1.46
CA LEU A 215 -16.84 -0.65 -0.85
C LEU A 215 -15.75 -0.60 -1.92
N ALA A 216 -14.97 0.49 -1.88
CA ALA A 216 -13.82 0.66 -2.77
C ALA A 216 -12.63 -0.19 -2.31
N ASN A 217 -12.01 -0.88 -3.26
CA ASN A 217 -10.76 -1.60 -3.07
C ASN A 217 -9.59 -0.62 -2.98
N THR A 218 -8.90 -0.61 -1.86
CA THR A 218 -7.70 0.22 -1.67
C THR A 218 -6.43 -0.43 -2.18
N SER A 219 -6.48 -1.71 -2.55
CA SER A 219 -5.31 -2.57 -2.86
C SER A 219 -4.30 -2.67 -1.69
N LEU A 220 -4.77 -2.49 -0.46
CA LEU A 220 -4.01 -2.69 0.77
C LEU A 220 -4.42 -4.02 1.39
N PHE A 221 -3.56 -5.02 1.25
CA PHE A 221 -3.82 -6.37 1.72
C PHE A 221 -2.88 -6.75 2.87
N CYS A 222 -3.27 -7.76 3.65
CA CYS A 222 -2.36 -8.50 4.49
C CYS A 222 -2.59 -9.99 4.27
N PHE A 223 -1.50 -10.73 4.10
CA PHE A 223 -1.49 -12.17 3.83
C PHE A 223 -0.82 -12.91 4.96
N SER A 224 -1.34 -14.08 5.34
CA SER A 224 -0.59 -15.01 6.17
C SER A 224 0.59 -15.61 5.40
N MET A 225 1.72 -15.87 6.06
CA MET A 225 2.88 -16.50 5.41
C MET A 225 2.54 -17.91 4.88
N ALA A 226 1.58 -18.61 5.51
CA ALA A 226 1.06 -19.88 5.01
C ALA A 226 0.36 -19.70 3.65
N PHE A 227 -0.43 -18.63 3.50
CA PHE A 227 -1.05 -18.33 2.20
C PHE A 227 -0.02 -17.88 1.15
N VAL A 228 1.01 -17.11 1.55
CA VAL A 228 2.12 -16.76 0.64
C VAL A 228 2.80 -18.01 0.09
N GLU A 229 3.06 -19.00 0.94
CA GLU A 229 3.66 -20.27 0.53
C GLU A 229 2.78 -21.05 -0.44
N LYS A 230 1.45 -21.04 -0.23
CA LYS A 230 0.47 -21.63 -1.17
C LYS A 230 0.41 -20.87 -2.49
N ALA A 231 0.51 -19.53 -2.43
CA ALA A 231 0.34 -18.65 -3.60
C ALA A 231 1.53 -18.68 -4.57
N LYS A 232 2.70 -19.19 -4.18
CA LYS A 232 3.90 -19.24 -5.03
C LYS A 232 3.73 -20.03 -6.32
N ASP A 233 2.86 -21.05 -6.29
CA ASP A 233 2.64 -21.99 -7.40
C ASP A 233 1.36 -21.68 -8.18
N LEU A 234 0.65 -20.60 -7.86
CA LEU A 234 -0.58 -20.21 -8.54
C LEU A 234 -0.27 -19.56 -9.90
N ASP A 235 -1.01 -20.01 -10.90
CA ASP A 235 -1.08 -19.35 -12.20
C ASP A 235 -2.30 -18.42 -12.21
N LEU A 236 -2.04 -17.11 -12.23
CA LEU A 236 -3.08 -16.10 -12.19
C LEU A 236 -3.52 -15.71 -13.61
N PRO A 237 -4.79 -15.34 -13.81
CA PRO A 237 -5.29 -14.89 -15.09
C PRO A 237 -4.57 -13.62 -15.55
N LEU A 238 -4.33 -13.52 -16.86
CA LEU A 238 -3.80 -12.32 -17.49
C LEU A 238 -4.97 -11.52 -18.10
N HIS A 239 -5.22 -10.36 -17.55
CA HIS A 239 -6.22 -9.43 -18.05
C HIS A 239 -5.63 -8.59 -19.21
N GLU A 240 -6.34 -8.51 -20.34
CA GLU A 240 -5.91 -7.74 -21.51
C GLU A 240 -6.38 -6.29 -21.40
N VAL A 241 -5.44 -5.36 -21.46
CA VAL A 241 -5.72 -3.92 -21.43
C VAL A 241 -5.20 -3.28 -22.71
N LYS A 242 -6.10 -2.66 -23.48
CA LYS A 242 -5.70 -1.88 -24.65
C LYS A 242 -5.00 -0.61 -24.23
N LYS A 243 -3.83 -0.35 -24.79
CA LYS A 243 -2.99 0.83 -24.57
C LYS A 243 -2.57 1.41 -25.92
N PHE A 244 -2.04 2.63 -25.87
CA PHE A 244 -1.40 3.26 -27.02
C PHE A 244 0.06 3.56 -26.69
N LEU A 245 0.96 3.17 -27.56
CA LEU A 245 2.37 3.52 -27.50
C LEU A 245 2.73 4.31 -28.77
N ASN A 246 3.13 5.56 -28.60
CA ASN A 246 3.44 6.46 -29.73
C ASN A 246 2.31 6.51 -30.79
N GLY A 247 1.07 6.48 -30.35
CA GLY A 247 -0.11 6.49 -31.25
C GLY A 247 -0.51 5.13 -31.82
N THR A 248 0.28 4.07 -31.61
CA THR A 248 -0.02 2.72 -32.09
C THR A 248 -0.78 1.94 -31.02
N PRO A 249 -1.95 1.35 -31.34
CA PRO A 249 -2.70 0.54 -30.39
C PRO A 249 -1.97 -0.78 -30.12
N MET A 250 -2.00 -1.22 -28.85
CA MET A 250 -1.40 -2.46 -28.40
C MET A 250 -2.18 -3.08 -27.27
N ILE A 251 -1.91 -4.35 -27.00
CA ILE A 251 -2.46 -5.08 -25.87
C ILE A 251 -1.36 -5.29 -24.84
N LYS A 252 -1.57 -4.77 -23.63
CA LYS A 252 -0.80 -5.09 -22.44
C LYS A 252 -1.56 -6.12 -21.62
N ARG A 253 -0.87 -7.15 -21.14
CA ARG A 253 -1.43 -8.15 -20.24
C ARG A 253 -0.95 -7.88 -18.82
N GLU A 254 -1.87 -7.95 -17.85
CA GLU A 254 -1.60 -7.71 -16.45
C GLU A 254 -2.38 -8.73 -15.59
N CYS A 255 -1.77 -9.20 -14.50
CA CYS A 255 -2.46 -9.89 -13.42
C CYS A 255 -2.57 -8.97 -12.22
N PHE A 256 -3.61 -9.17 -11.41
CA PHE A 256 -3.89 -8.30 -10.28
C PHE A 256 -3.79 -9.07 -8.96
N ILE A 257 -3.36 -8.39 -7.91
CA ILE A 257 -3.22 -8.97 -6.57
C ILE A 257 -4.55 -9.56 -6.04
N PHE A 258 -5.67 -9.04 -6.47
CA PHE A 258 -6.98 -9.56 -6.10
C PHE A 258 -7.36 -10.87 -6.82
N ASP A 259 -6.63 -11.25 -7.89
CA ASP A 259 -6.79 -12.57 -8.52
C ASP A 259 -6.35 -13.71 -7.58
N LEU A 260 -5.65 -13.40 -6.50
CA LEU A 260 -5.31 -14.33 -5.43
C LEU A 260 -6.51 -14.71 -4.54
N LEU A 261 -7.54 -13.86 -4.47
CA LEU A 261 -8.66 -14.02 -3.52
C LEU A 261 -9.43 -15.34 -3.70
N PRO A 262 -9.71 -15.82 -4.92
CA PRO A 262 -10.41 -17.10 -5.10
C PRO A 262 -9.69 -18.31 -4.48
N HIS A 263 -8.38 -18.20 -4.21
CA HIS A 263 -7.53 -19.26 -3.67
C HIS A 263 -7.40 -19.22 -2.14
N ALA A 264 -7.89 -18.15 -1.49
CA ALA A 264 -7.95 -18.04 -0.04
C ALA A 264 -9.16 -18.78 0.52
N GLU A 265 -8.97 -19.44 1.67
CA GLU A 265 -10.06 -20.14 2.36
C GLU A 265 -10.86 -19.15 3.22
N LYS A 266 -10.16 -18.21 3.84
CA LYS A 266 -10.78 -17.21 4.71
C LYS A 266 -10.30 -15.81 4.39
N ILE A 267 -11.23 -14.93 4.06
CA ILE A 267 -10.99 -13.52 3.73
C ILE A 267 -11.81 -12.63 4.68
N GLU A 268 -11.16 -11.62 5.25
CA GLU A 268 -11.82 -10.56 6.01
C GLU A 268 -11.72 -9.23 5.28
N VAL A 269 -12.83 -8.52 5.15
CA VAL A 269 -12.87 -7.15 4.64
C VAL A 269 -13.00 -6.20 5.81
N ILE A 270 -12.14 -5.19 5.87
CA ILE A 270 -12.09 -4.24 6.97
C ILE A 270 -12.39 -2.85 6.43
N LEU A 271 -13.47 -2.24 6.91
CA LEU A 271 -13.82 -0.87 6.56
C LEU A 271 -12.99 0.12 7.38
N TYR A 272 -12.27 0.98 6.69
CA TYR A 272 -11.46 2.06 7.25
C TYR A 272 -12.04 3.44 6.92
N PRO A 273 -11.78 4.46 7.78
CA PRO A 273 -12.00 5.86 7.41
C PRO A 273 -11.15 6.22 6.19
N ARG A 274 -11.79 6.71 5.13
CA ARG A 274 -11.11 6.98 3.86
C ARG A 274 -10.03 8.05 3.97
N GLU A 275 -10.33 9.12 4.69
CA GLU A 275 -9.48 10.29 4.90
C GLU A 275 -8.12 9.96 5.55
N HIS A 276 -8.03 8.83 6.25
CA HIS A 276 -6.80 8.35 6.90
C HIS A 276 -6.13 7.17 6.19
N THR A 277 -6.74 6.68 5.10
CA THR A 277 -6.33 5.39 4.52
C THR A 277 -6.05 5.46 3.02
N PHE A 278 -6.82 6.26 2.27
CA PHE A 278 -6.82 6.15 0.82
C PHE A 278 -6.85 7.50 0.09
N ALA A 279 -5.70 7.92 -0.42
CA ALA A 279 -5.51 9.09 -1.28
C ALA A 279 -4.49 8.76 -2.38
N PRO A 280 -4.87 7.98 -3.40
CA PRO A 280 -3.93 7.50 -4.41
C PRO A 280 -3.53 8.61 -5.39
N LEU A 281 -2.23 8.73 -5.64
CA LEU A 281 -1.63 9.62 -6.63
C LEU A 281 -1.55 8.90 -7.99
N LYS A 282 -2.55 9.05 -8.85
CA LYS A 282 -2.60 8.39 -10.17
C LYS A 282 -2.21 9.32 -11.31
N THR A 283 -2.62 10.57 -11.23
CA THR A 283 -2.44 11.61 -12.26
C THR A 283 -1.94 12.90 -11.65
N ARG A 284 -1.57 13.87 -12.48
CA ARG A 284 -1.13 15.20 -12.03
C ARG A 284 -2.22 15.93 -11.24
N ASP A 285 -3.47 15.71 -11.56
CA ASP A 285 -4.61 16.36 -10.91
C ASP A 285 -4.83 15.88 -9.48
N ASP A 286 -4.31 14.71 -9.13
CA ASP A 286 -4.40 14.15 -7.77
C ASP A 286 -3.43 14.81 -6.78
N VAL A 287 -2.39 15.54 -7.25
CA VAL A 287 -1.34 16.10 -6.39
C VAL A 287 -1.94 16.99 -5.29
N GLY A 288 -2.76 17.96 -5.65
CA GLY A 288 -3.38 18.86 -4.67
C GLY A 288 -4.31 18.15 -3.68
N PRO A 289 -5.23 17.29 -4.12
CA PRO A 289 -6.03 16.44 -3.23
C PRO A 289 -5.20 15.58 -2.28
N VAL A 290 -4.16 14.92 -2.75
CA VAL A 290 -3.28 14.07 -1.93
C VAL A 290 -2.51 14.91 -0.90
N GLN A 291 -1.98 16.06 -1.29
CA GLN A 291 -1.31 16.98 -0.37
C GLN A 291 -2.25 17.48 0.73
N ARG A 292 -3.52 17.76 0.41
CA ARG A 292 -4.53 18.10 1.44
C ARG A 292 -4.78 16.94 2.39
N ALA A 293 -4.90 15.72 1.88
CA ALA A 293 -5.09 14.54 2.72
C ALA A 293 -3.90 14.31 3.67
N LEU A 294 -2.66 14.53 3.21
CA LEU A 294 -1.47 14.49 4.05
C LEU A 294 -1.51 15.55 5.15
N LEU A 295 -1.90 16.79 4.84
CA LEU A 295 -2.02 17.87 5.82
C LEU A 295 -3.08 17.55 6.88
N GLU A 296 -4.25 17.02 6.48
CA GLU A 296 -5.30 16.65 7.44
C GLU A 296 -4.86 15.48 8.34
N ARG A 297 -4.13 14.50 7.80
CA ARG A 297 -3.52 13.44 8.61
C ARG A 297 -2.54 14.01 9.64
N ASP A 298 -1.70 14.94 9.22
CA ASP A 298 -0.71 15.58 10.10
C ASP A 298 -1.40 16.41 11.20
N ARG A 299 -2.49 17.12 10.84
CA ARG A 299 -3.34 17.85 11.81
C ARG A 299 -3.94 16.92 12.86
N ALA A 300 -4.57 15.84 12.42
CA ALA A 300 -5.18 14.85 13.33
C ALA A 300 -4.13 14.21 14.25
N CYS A 301 -2.91 13.99 13.75
CA CYS A 301 -1.81 13.45 14.53
C CYS A 301 -1.38 14.42 15.65
N LEU A 302 -1.16 15.71 15.34
CA LEU A 302 -0.82 16.72 16.33
C LEU A 302 -1.94 16.95 17.34
N GLU A 303 -3.18 17.05 16.89
CA GLU A 303 -4.35 17.23 17.75
C GLU A 303 -4.46 16.12 18.79
N LYS A 304 -4.21 14.87 18.37
CA LYS A 304 -4.18 13.71 19.27
C LYS A 304 -3.07 13.80 20.33
N LEU A 305 -1.92 14.39 19.99
CA LEU A 305 -0.76 14.49 20.88
C LEU A 305 -0.82 15.70 21.80
N THR A 306 -1.30 16.85 21.30
CA THR A 306 -1.21 18.15 21.98
C THR A 306 -2.56 18.69 22.45
N GLY A 307 -3.67 18.14 21.97
CA GLY A 307 -5.01 18.69 22.16
C GLY A 307 -5.33 19.93 21.28
N ALA A 308 -4.43 20.33 20.39
CA ALA A 308 -4.58 21.51 19.54
C ALA A 308 -4.34 21.18 18.06
N SER A 309 -5.12 21.83 17.19
CA SER A 309 -5.03 21.67 15.72
C SER A 309 -4.59 22.98 15.06
N PRO A 310 -3.38 23.04 14.46
CA PRO A 310 -2.90 24.25 13.81
C PRO A 310 -3.65 24.51 12.49
N LYS A 311 -3.92 25.81 12.24
CA LYS A 311 -4.62 26.24 11.00
C LYS A 311 -3.66 26.45 9.82
N GLN A 312 -2.37 26.66 10.10
CA GLN A 312 -1.35 26.88 9.08
C GLN A 312 -1.09 25.63 8.24
N ILE A 313 -0.42 25.82 7.09
CA ILE A 313 0.15 24.74 6.31
C ILE A 313 1.47 24.32 6.98
N PHE A 314 1.61 23.03 7.24
CA PHE A 314 2.83 22.46 7.82
C PHE A 314 2.97 21.00 7.37
N GLU A 315 4.10 20.41 7.67
CA GLU A 315 4.42 18.99 7.45
C GLU A 315 5.07 18.45 8.73
N LEU A 316 4.67 17.27 9.15
CA LEU A 316 5.28 16.57 10.27
C LEU A 316 6.42 15.67 9.84
N ASP A 317 7.41 15.54 10.70
CA ASP A 317 8.33 14.42 10.65
C ASP A 317 7.57 13.09 10.83
N ALA A 318 8.02 12.04 10.13
CA ALA A 318 7.34 10.74 10.14
C ALA A 318 7.27 10.10 11.54
N ALA A 319 8.18 10.46 12.44
CA ALA A 319 8.20 9.97 13.82
C ALA A 319 6.92 10.32 14.62
N PHE A 320 6.21 11.36 14.24
CA PHE A 320 4.93 11.69 14.86
C PHE A 320 3.82 10.67 14.56
N HIS A 321 3.89 9.97 13.43
CA HIS A 321 2.94 8.91 13.10
C HIS A 321 3.24 7.60 13.82
N TYR A 322 4.48 7.44 14.29
CA TYR A 322 4.95 6.33 15.10
C TYR A 322 5.62 6.86 16.39
N PRO A 323 4.88 7.59 17.24
CA PRO A 323 5.48 8.29 18.37
C PRO A 323 6.00 7.32 19.43
N THR A 324 7.29 7.47 19.78
CA THR A 324 7.86 6.83 20.96
C THR A 324 7.29 7.46 22.25
N GLU A 325 7.45 6.82 23.40
CA GLU A 325 7.01 7.41 24.68
C GLU A 325 7.66 8.77 24.93
N LEU A 326 8.94 8.94 24.57
CA LEU A 326 9.64 10.23 24.67
C LEU A 326 8.98 11.33 23.84
N ILE A 327 8.54 11.02 22.60
CA ILE A 327 7.82 11.98 21.76
C ILE A 327 6.47 12.32 22.38
N LYS A 328 5.73 11.34 22.88
CA LYS A 328 4.43 11.57 23.52
C LYS A 328 4.55 12.46 24.76
N GLU A 329 5.52 12.18 25.65
CA GLU A 329 5.76 12.98 26.83
C GLU A 329 6.19 14.41 26.48
N LYS A 330 7.12 14.57 25.53
CA LYS A 330 7.62 15.88 25.08
C LYS A 330 6.54 16.76 24.48
N TRP A 331 5.56 16.15 23.78
CA TRP A 331 4.52 16.87 23.02
C TRP A 331 3.17 16.94 23.73
N LYS A 332 3.02 16.29 24.88
CA LYS A 332 1.80 16.38 25.68
C LYS A 332 1.55 17.82 26.11
N GLU A 333 0.40 18.37 25.70
CA GLU A 333 -0.04 19.73 26.06
C GLU A 333 0.96 20.85 25.67
N ARG A 334 1.87 20.57 24.71
CA ARG A 334 2.87 21.52 24.25
C ARG A 334 2.26 22.49 23.22
N ASP A 335 2.67 23.75 23.29
CA ASP A 335 2.37 24.75 22.26
C ASP A 335 2.97 24.34 20.91
N ILE A 336 2.16 24.40 19.87
CA ILE A 336 2.58 24.04 18.52
C ILE A 336 3.43 25.19 17.95
N PRO A 337 4.67 24.92 17.50
CA PRO A 337 5.54 25.96 16.96
C PRO A 337 4.98 26.52 15.64
N LYS A 338 5.20 27.81 15.42
CA LYS A 338 4.82 28.51 14.17
C LYS A 338 5.83 28.26 13.06
N CYS A 339 6.16 27.01 12.76
CA CYS A 339 7.05 26.63 11.66
C CYS A 339 6.31 25.75 10.66
N SER A 340 6.84 25.70 9.45
CA SER A 340 6.23 24.92 8.36
C SER A 340 6.64 23.45 8.37
N TYR A 341 7.73 23.07 9.05
CA TYR A 341 8.15 21.67 9.27
C TYR A 341 8.37 21.45 10.77
N ILE A 342 7.70 20.44 11.32
CA ILE A 342 7.71 20.16 12.76
C ILE A 342 8.45 18.85 13.00
N GLU A 343 9.55 18.94 13.75
CA GLU A 343 10.39 17.82 14.18
C GLU A 343 10.05 17.38 15.61
N PRO A 344 10.23 16.08 15.96
CA PRO A 344 9.88 15.54 17.28
C PRO A 344 10.71 16.07 18.46
#